data_f412035949b2f6eeae57805f57560b25
#
_entry.id   f412035949b2f6eeae57805f57560b25
#
_cell.length_a   1.000
_cell.length_b   1.000
_cell.length_c   1.000
_cell.angle_alpha   90.00
_cell.angle_beta   90.00
_cell.angle_gamma   90.00
#
_symmetry.space_group_name_H-M   'P 1'
#
loop_
_entity.id
_entity.type
_entity.pdbx_description
1 polymer ?
#
loop_
_entity_poly.entity_id
_entity_poly.type
_entity_poly.pdbx_seq_one_letter_code
_entity_poly.pdbx_strand_id
1 'polypeptide(L)'
;MKNLLETNVYDVGETMIIAGTCLKYMQPKAYEELEKMPGEIYEVCLEAIHVNMVITKLIGMLSRVNIKKVIFASVDKSPHCIQLHYIESEITKAMPHLKTEFVHYVALDKALKEIDEKTIKMSKNLGGLQVLLKE
;
A
#
# COMPACT_ATOMS: atom_id res chain seq x y z
N MET A 1 13.03 1.83 -8.75
CA MET A 1 11.60 2.08 -8.40
C MET A 1 11.14 3.36 -9.07
N LYS A 2 9.92 3.39 -9.56
CA LYS A 2 9.32 4.56 -10.22
C LYS A 2 8.55 5.39 -9.19
N ASN A 3 8.45 6.69 -9.43
CA ASN A 3 7.60 7.55 -8.59
C ASN A 3 6.16 7.44 -9.07
N LEU A 4 5.26 7.04 -8.18
CA LEU A 4 3.85 6.82 -8.53
C LEU A 4 3.19 8.09 -9.10
N LEU A 5 3.39 9.23 -8.46
CA LEU A 5 2.73 10.47 -8.86
C LEU A 5 3.24 11.03 -10.19
N GLU A 6 4.46 10.65 -10.58
CA GLU A 6 5.05 11.07 -11.86
C GLU A 6 4.76 10.10 -12.99
N THR A 7 4.12 8.97 -12.70
CA THR A 7 3.80 7.95 -13.70
C THR A 7 2.48 8.30 -14.40
N ASN A 8 2.46 8.17 -15.73
CA ASN A 8 1.24 8.39 -16.50
C ASN A 8 0.19 7.34 -16.14
N VAL A 9 -1.07 7.74 -16.04
CA VAL A 9 -2.17 6.83 -15.62
C VAL A 9 -2.38 5.64 -16.57
N TYR A 10 -1.89 5.71 -17.79
CA TYR A 10 -1.96 4.61 -18.76
C TYR A 10 -0.71 3.73 -18.73
N ASP A 11 0.37 4.17 -18.10
CA ASP A 11 1.67 3.50 -18.14
C ASP A 11 1.88 2.59 -16.94
N VAL A 12 0.93 1.69 -16.73
CA VAL A 12 0.97 0.71 -15.63
C VAL A 12 0.55 -0.67 -16.15
N GLY A 13 1.10 -1.71 -15.56
CA GLY A 13 0.80 -3.09 -15.93
C GLY A 13 -0.31 -3.69 -15.08
N GLU A 14 -0.50 -4.99 -15.25
CA GLU A 14 -1.56 -5.73 -14.54
C GLU A 14 -1.32 -5.86 -13.04
N THR A 15 -0.07 -5.82 -12.60
CA THR A 15 0.29 -5.90 -11.18
C THR A 15 1.13 -4.69 -10.81
N MET A 16 0.66 -3.95 -9.82
CA MET A 16 1.36 -2.78 -9.28
C MET A 16 1.78 -3.07 -7.85
N ILE A 17 3.00 -2.68 -7.50
CA ILE A 17 3.51 -2.75 -6.13
C ILE A 17 3.74 -1.31 -5.68
N ILE A 18 3.04 -0.88 -4.65
CA ILE A 18 3.16 0.48 -4.12
C ILE A 18 3.87 0.42 -2.78
N ALA A 19 5.05 1.00 -2.71
CA ALA A 19 5.91 0.93 -1.53
C ALA A 19 6.21 2.32 -0.99
N GLY A 20 6.31 2.43 0.33
CA GLY A 20 6.82 3.65 0.96
C GLY A 20 8.28 3.86 0.53
N THR A 21 8.64 5.09 0.21
CA THR A 21 9.97 5.43 -0.29
C THR A 21 11.09 4.97 0.65
N CYS A 22 10.86 5.01 1.96
CA CYS A 22 11.87 4.64 2.93
C CYS A 22 12.09 3.13 3.08
N LEU A 23 11.20 2.29 2.53
CA LEU A 23 11.28 0.84 2.68
C LEU A 23 12.64 0.28 2.22
N LYS A 24 13.09 0.71 1.06
CA LYS A 24 14.35 0.26 0.47
C LYS A 24 15.56 0.57 1.37
N TYR A 25 15.52 1.71 2.06
CA TYR A 25 16.64 2.16 2.88
C TYR A 25 16.59 1.62 4.30
N MET A 26 15.40 1.48 4.86
CA MET A 26 15.23 1.03 6.24
C MET A 26 15.18 -0.48 6.38
N GLN A 27 14.65 -1.18 5.38
CA GLN A 27 14.49 -2.64 5.40
C GLN A 27 14.93 -3.24 4.05
N PRO A 28 16.23 -3.14 3.72
CA PRO A 28 16.71 -3.55 2.39
C PRO A 28 16.45 -5.03 2.07
N LYS A 29 16.51 -5.91 3.06
CA LYS A 29 16.23 -7.34 2.83
C LYS A 29 14.76 -7.59 2.53
N ALA A 30 13.86 -6.89 3.21
CA ALA A 30 12.43 -6.96 2.92
C ALA A 30 12.16 -6.39 1.52
N TYR A 31 12.84 -5.34 1.15
CA TYR A 31 12.73 -4.75 -0.17
C TYR A 31 13.17 -5.73 -1.27
N GLU A 32 14.22 -6.53 -1.01
CA GLU A 32 14.66 -7.58 -1.95
C GLU A 32 13.56 -8.62 -2.19
N GLU A 33 12.81 -8.99 -1.14
CA GLU A 33 11.66 -9.89 -1.28
C GLU A 33 10.59 -9.25 -2.17
N LEU A 34 10.36 -7.96 -2.02
CA LEU A 34 9.40 -7.23 -2.83
C LEU A 34 9.82 -7.21 -4.31
N GLU A 35 11.11 -7.03 -4.57
CA GLU A 35 11.66 -7.03 -5.93
C GLU A 35 11.48 -8.36 -6.65
N LYS A 36 11.37 -9.46 -5.91
CA LYS A 36 11.17 -10.80 -6.48
C LYS A 36 9.72 -11.07 -6.85
N MET A 37 8.80 -10.24 -6.41
CA MET A 37 7.38 -10.41 -6.74
C MET A 37 7.10 -9.92 -8.15
N PRO A 38 6.14 -10.55 -8.86
CA PRO A 38 5.73 -10.03 -10.17
C PRO A 38 5.12 -8.64 -10.03
N GLY A 39 5.52 -7.72 -10.89
CA GLY A 39 4.97 -6.37 -10.93
C GLY A 39 6.04 -5.29 -10.86
N GLU A 40 5.66 -4.09 -11.24
CA GLU A 40 6.52 -2.90 -11.17
C GLU A 40 6.35 -2.25 -9.81
N ILE A 41 7.46 -1.79 -9.22
CA ILE A 41 7.44 -1.11 -7.93
C ILE A 41 7.33 0.41 -8.13
N TYR A 42 6.35 1.01 -7.49
CA TYR A 42 6.11 2.46 -7.47
C TYR A 42 6.28 2.97 -6.06
N GLU A 43 7.06 4.03 -5.90
CA GLU A 43 7.30 4.60 -4.57
C GLU A 43 6.40 5.79 -4.30
N VAL A 44 6.03 5.96 -3.04
CA VAL A 44 5.37 7.16 -2.54
C VAL A 44 5.90 7.48 -1.14
N CYS A 45 5.98 8.76 -0.82
CA CYS A 45 6.37 9.22 0.51
C CYS A 45 5.21 10.00 1.13
N LEU A 46 4.48 9.36 2.04
CA LEU A 46 3.30 9.98 2.66
C LEU A 46 3.65 11.01 3.74
N GLU A 47 4.93 11.20 4.02
CA GLU A 47 5.39 12.34 4.79
C GLU A 47 5.51 13.58 3.90
N ALA A 48 5.90 13.39 2.64
CA ALA A 48 6.11 14.50 1.69
C ALA A 48 4.86 14.88 0.93
N ILE A 49 3.94 13.94 0.71
CA ILE A 49 2.72 14.16 -0.08
C ILE A 49 1.50 13.69 0.69
N HIS A 50 0.34 14.23 0.35
CA HIS A 50 -0.91 13.86 0.97
C HIS A 50 -1.46 12.54 0.40
N VAL A 51 -1.98 11.67 1.25
CA VAL A 51 -2.53 10.38 0.84
C VAL A 51 -3.66 10.51 -0.19
N ASN A 52 -4.40 11.61 -0.14
CA ASN A 52 -5.49 11.87 -1.09
C ASN A 52 -4.98 11.97 -2.53
N MET A 53 -3.76 12.45 -2.73
CA MET A 53 -3.15 12.51 -4.07
C MET A 53 -2.87 11.10 -4.60
N VAL A 54 -2.45 10.20 -3.72
CA VAL A 54 -2.20 8.80 -4.08
C VAL A 54 -3.51 8.12 -4.46
N ILE A 55 -4.56 8.33 -3.67
CA ILE A 55 -5.90 7.76 -3.93
C ILE A 55 -6.41 8.22 -5.30
N THR A 56 -6.33 9.53 -5.57
CA THR A 56 -6.77 10.09 -6.86
C THR A 56 -5.98 9.49 -8.02
N LYS A 57 -4.67 9.38 -7.86
CA LYS A 57 -3.80 8.79 -8.89
C LYS A 57 -4.17 7.33 -9.18
N LEU A 58 -4.35 6.54 -8.13
CA LEU A 58 -4.72 5.13 -8.28
C LEU A 58 -6.10 4.95 -8.91
N ILE A 59 -7.07 5.75 -8.52
CA ILE A 59 -8.40 5.71 -9.15
C ILE A 59 -8.27 6.03 -10.64
N GLY A 60 -7.43 7.03 -10.99
CA GLY A 60 -7.14 7.37 -12.37
C GLY A 60 -6.58 6.19 -13.16
N MET A 61 -5.66 5.44 -12.57
CA MET A 61 -5.07 4.26 -13.19
C MET A 61 -6.07 3.10 -13.29
N LEU A 62 -6.74 2.79 -12.18
CA LEU A 62 -7.69 1.68 -12.10
C LEU A 62 -8.90 1.85 -13.02
N SER A 63 -9.31 3.08 -13.29
CA SER A 63 -10.43 3.36 -14.16
C SER A 63 -10.07 3.28 -15.65
N ARG A 64 -8.78 3.26 -15.98
CA ARG A 64 -8.29 3.30 -17.37
C ARG A 64 -7.57 2.04 -17.81
N VAL A 65 -6.91 1.34 -16.88
CA VAL A 65 -6.12 0.14 -17.18
C VAL A 65 -6.69 -1.04 -16.41
N ASN A 66 -6.71 -2.21 -17.03
CA ASN A 66 -7.16 -3.43 -16.37
C ASN A 66 -6.08 -3.95 -15.42
N ILE A 67 -6.05 -3.38 -14.22
CA ILE A 67 -5.09 -3.75 -13.19
C ILE A 67 -5.71 -4.88 -12.37
N LYS A 68 -5.03 -6.03 -12.33
CA LYS A 68 -5.55 -7.22 -11.66
C LYS A 68 -5.16 -7.27 -10.19
N LYS A 69 -4.03 -6.69 -9.83
CA LYS A 69 -3.49 -6.78 -8.47
C LYS A 69 -2.73 -5.53 -8.10
N VAL A 70 -2.98 -5.03 -6.89
CA VAL A 70 -2.22 -3.94 -6.29
C VAL A 70 -1.70 -4.43 -4.94
N ILE A 71 -0.40 -4.33 -4.75
CA ILE A 71 0.29 -4.70 -3.51
C ILE A 71 0.74 -3.42 -2.81
N PHE A 72 0.38 -3.28 -1.54
CA PHE A 72 0.84 -2.17 -0.71
C PHE A 72 1.89 -2.68 0.26
N ALA A 73 3.03 -2.01 0.33
CA ALA A 73 4.11 -2.40 1.23
C ALA A 73 4.63 -1.19 2.01
N SER A 74 4.70 -1.31 3.32
CA SER A 74 5.13 -0.25 4.21
C SER A 74 6.17 -0.77 5.20
N VAL A 75 6.86 0.16 5.86
CA VAL A 75 7.72 -0.16 7.01
C VAL A 75 6.85 -0.20 8.25
N ASP A 76 6.94 -1.29 9.01
CA ASP A 76 6.21 -1.39 10.27
C ASP A 76 6.62 -0.28 11.24
N LYS A 77 5.70 0.22 12.03
CA LYS A 77 5.86 1.33 13.00
C LYS A 77 6.01 2.71 12.36
N SER A 78 5.95 2.84 11.03
CA SER A 78 5.98 4.15 10.38
C SER A 78 4.61 4.80 10.47
N PRO A 79 4.47 5.97 11.12
CA PRO A 79 3.18 6.63 11.26
C PRO A 79 2.65 7.19 9.93
N HIS A 80 3.52 7.44 8.97
CA HIS A 80 3.13 7.94 7.65
C HIS A 80 2.79 6.80 6.69
N CYS A 81 3.63 5.77 6.61
CA CYS A 81 3.45 4.67 5.67
C CYS A 81 2.21 3.83 5.96
N ILE A 82 1.73 3.80 7.20
CA ILE A 82 0.53 3.03 7.55
C ILE A 82 -0.68 3.47 6.73
N GLN A 83 -0.72 4.72 6.30
CA GLN A 83 -1.81 5.25 5.49
C GLN A 83 -1.94 4.56 4.13
N LEU A 84 -0.87 3.94 3.62
CA LEU A 84 -0.96 3.16 2.39
C LEU A 84 -2.01 2.06 2.48
N HIS A 85 -2.13 1.45 3.65
CA HIS A 85 -3.05 0.34 3.85
C HIS A 85 -4.52 0.78 3.97
N TYR A 86 -4.76 2.07 4.18
CA TYR A 86 -6.12 2.62 4.27
C TYR A 86 -6.70 2.98 2.90
N ILE A 87 -5.85 3.00 1.87
CA ILE A 87 -6.22 3.41 0.51
C ILE A 87 -7.24 2.45 -0.10
N GLU A 88 -7.08 1.15 0.10
CA GLU A 88 -8.00 0.15 -0.46
C GLU A 88 -9.44 0.43 -0.07
N SER A 89 -9.70 0.74 1.19
CA SER A 89 -11.05 1.00 1.69
C SER A 89 -11.69 2.19 0.96
N GLU A 90 -10.92 3.25 0.70
CA GLU A 90 -11.44 4.41 -0.01
C GLU A 90 -11.70 4.10 -1.48
N ILE A 91 -10.81 3.35 -2.11
CA ILE A 91 -10.96 2.96 -3.53
C ILE A 91 -12.18 2.05 -3.70
N THR A 92 -12.36 1.06 -2.83
CA THR A 92 -13.46 0.12 -2.97
C THR A 92 -14.82 0.79 -2.72
N LYS A 93 -14.87 1.82 -1.88
CA LYS A 93 -16.08 2.63 -1.71
C LYS A 93 -16.40 3.46 -2.95
N ALA A 94 -15.37 4.02 -3.58
CA ALA A 94 -15.54 4.84 -4.79
C ALA A 94 -15.81 3.99 -6.03
N MET A 95 -15.28 2.77 -6.05
CA MET A 95 -15.35 1.86 -7.21
C MET A 95 -15.86 0.47 -6.76
N PRO A 96 -17.16 0.35 -6.38
CA PRO A 96 -17.67 -0.88 -5.76
C PRO A 96 -17.67 -2.10 -6.67
N HIS A 97 -17.55 -1.92 -7.99
CA HIS A 97 -17.53 -3.03 -8.95
C HIS A 97 -16.12 -3.41 -9.39
N LEU A 98 -15.10 -2.80 -8.78
CA LEU A 98 -13.71 -3.08 -9.11
C LEU A 98 -13.37 -4.53 -8.73
N LYS A 99 -12.72 -5.25 -9.67
CA LYS A 99 -12.33 -6.66 -9.47
C LYS A 99 -10.85 -6.82 -9.12
N THR A 100 -10.12 -5.73 -8.96
CA THR A 100 -8.71 -5.76 -8.60
C THR A 100 -8.52 -6.40 -7.23
N GLU A 101 -7.56 -7.30 -7.11
CA GLU A 101 -7.14 -7.87 -5.83
C GLU A 101 -6.19 -6.92 -5.14
N PHE A 102 -6.37 -6.72 -3.83
CA PHE A 102 -5.47 -5.89 -3.01
C PHE A 102 -4.79 -6.77 -1.97
N VAL A 103 -3.46 -6.62 -1.87
CA VAL A 103 -2.64 -7.38 -0.93
C VAL A 103 -1.77 -6.41 -0.16
N HIS A 104 -1.57 -6.65 1.13
CA HIS A 104 -0.87 -5.74 2.03
C HIS A 104 0.28 -6.45 2.74
N TYR A 105 1.43 -5.80 2.76
CA TYR A 105 2.62 -6.27 3.48
C TYR A 105 3.21 -5.16 4.34
N VAL A 106 3.77 -5.55 5.47
CA VAL A 106 4.63 -4.66 6.26
C VAL A 106 6.02 -5.29 6.35
N ALA A 107 7.05 -4.44 6.33
CA ALA A 107 8.42 -4.88 6.53
C ALA A 107 8.71 -4.88 8.03
N LEU A 108 8.96 -6.05 8.58
CA LEU A 108 9.21 -6.26 10.00
C LEU A 108 10.35 -7.27 10.15
N ASP A 109 11.36 -6.91 10.95
CA ASP A 109 12.50 -7.78 11.23
C ASP A 109 13.16 -8.36 9.97
N LYS A 110 13.44 -7.51 9.00
CA LYS A 110 14.14 -7.83 7.74
C LYS A 110 13.34 -8.71 6.77
N ALA A 111 12.04 -8.87 6.99
CA ALA A 111 11.19 -9.69 6.13
C ALA A 111 9.86 -8.98 5.85
N LEU A 112 9.20 -9.37 4.77
CA LEU A 112 7.84 -8.94 4.50
C LEU A 112 6.86 -9.85 5.21
N LYS A 113 5.91 -9.26 5.90
CA LYS A 113 4.83 -9.96 6.57
C LYS A 113 3.50 -9.53 5.97
N GLU A 114 2.74 -10.49 5.48
CA GLU A 114 1.40 -10.18 4.96
C GLU A 114 0.47 -9.85 6.12
N ILE A 115 -0.35 -8.80 5.93
CA ILE A 115 -1.36 -8.39 6.91
C ILE A 115 -2.73 -8.45 6.26
N ASP A 116 -3.75 -8.74 7.06
CA ASP A 116 -5.10 -8.88 6.57
C ASP A 116 -5.97 -7.65 6.87
N GLU A 117 -7.19 -7.68 6.32
CA GLU A 117 -8.15 -6.59 6.49
C GLU A 117 -8.52 -6.34 7.96
N LYS A 118 -8.61 -7.40 8.76
CA LYS A 118 -8.93 -7.28 10.18
C LYS A 118 -7.85 -6.49 10.93
N THR A 119 -6.58 -6.79 10.64
CA THR A 119 -5.45 -6.08 11.24
C THR A 119 -5.48 -4.61 10.86
N ILE A 120 -5.74 -4.31 9.58
CA ILE A 120 -5.81 -2.92 9.10
C ILE A 120 -6.95 -2.17 9.77
N LYS A 121 -8.11 -2.79 9.88
CA LYS A 121 -9.27 -2.19 10.57
C LYS A 121 -8.99 -1.94 12.05
N MET A 122 -8.33 -2.90 12.71
CA MET A 122 -7.99 -2.76 14.13
C MET A 122 -7.02 -1.60 14.36
N SER A 123 -6.11 -1.35 13.44
CA SER A 123 -5.15 -0.24 13.57
C SER A 123 -5.83 1.13 13.59
N LYS A 124 -7.04 1.24 13.04
CA LYS A 124 -7.84 2.46 13.08
C LYS A 124 -8.78 2.53 14.27
N ASN A 125 -8.98 1.41 14.96
CA ASN A 125 -9.92 1.29 16.06
C ASN A 125 -9.16 1.35 17.40
N LEU A 126 -8.73 2.53 17.79
CA LEU A 126 -7.89 2.71 18.98
C LEU A 126 -8.63 2.32 20.26
N GLY A 127 -9.93 2.61 20.35
CA GLY A 127 -10.72 2.23 21.53
C GLY A 127 -10.81 0.72 21.69
N GLY A 128 -11.10 0.01 20.58
CA GLY A 128 -11.15 -1.45 20.61
C GLY A 128 -9.80 -2.08 20.90
N LEU A 129 -8.74 -1.52 20.34
CA LEU A 129 -7.38 -1.97 20.60
C LEU A 129 -7.00 -1.78 22.06
N GLN A 130 -7.38 -0.66 22.66
CA GLN A 130 -7.12 -0.36 24.07
C GLN A 130 -7.79 -1.39 24.99
N VAL A 131 -9.03 -1.75 24.69
CA VAL A 131 -9.75 -2.80 25.43
C VAL A 131 -9.02 -4.14 25.32
N LEU A 132 -8.61 -4.52 24.11
CA LEU A 132 -7.91 -5.77 23.85
C LEU A 132 -6.59 -5.87 24.61
N LEU A 133 -5.82 -4.79 24.66
CA LEU A 133 -4.50 -4.77 25.30
C LEU A 133 -4.55 -4.74 26.82
N LYS A 134 -5.68 -4.39 27.42
CA LYS A 134 -5.83 -4.33 28.88
C LYS A 134 -6.25 -5.65 29.50
N GLU A 135 -6.51 -6.66 28.71
CA GLU A 135 -6.94 -7.99 29.22
C GLU A 135 -5.80 -8.97 29.47
#